data_03e3f4137d5a2f748e986f56b9f9179c
#
_entry.id   03e3f4137d5a2f748e986f56b9f9179c
#
_cell.length_a   1.000
_cell.length_b   1.000
_cell.length_c   1.000
_cell.angle_alpha   90.00
_cell.angle_beta   90.00
_cell.angle_gamma   90.00
#
_symmetry.space_group_name_H-M   'P 1'
#
loop_
_entity.id
_entity.type
_entity.pdbx_description
1 polymer ?
#
loop_
_entity_poly.entity_id
_entity_poly.type
_entity_poly.pdbx_seq_one_letter_code
_entity_poly.pdbx_strand_id
1 'polypeptide(L)'
;VLLCLTQAMQEDVPVNVKAACLFAFYVISIFLHIPPEEGTPPLQQYIPYLPIGQRLFAVSLLAHEIYLRQDYAKAKGVVQGAFLMADGVYPISMIYLGCVQAMCQINLKEQEEAIQTVSQAWEWARPDKFMEPFIEYHGLLQGVLEVCIRKKEPEMYKKLVDGVLAFSRGWMKIHNPKMQKAVTDLLSPLEYSIAMLACRDWTNQEIGEHLGLSVKNVKN
;
A
#
# COMPACT_ATOMS: atom_id res chain seq x y z
N VAL A 1 3.15 -17.39 -13.28
CA VAL A 1 1.82 -17.25 -12.66
C VAL A 1 0.94 -16.30 -13.47
N LEU A 2 1.36 -15.05 -13.74
CA LEU A 2 0.55 -14.08 -14.51
C LEU A 2 0.11 -14.65 -15.86
N LEU A 3 1.04 -15.25 -16.64
CA LEU A 3 0.73 -15.86 -17.92
C LEU A 3 -0.35 -16.96 -17.82
N CYS A 4 -0.28 -17.81 -16.80
CA CYS A 4 -1.29 -18.86 -16.58
C CYS A 4 -2.67 -18.25 -16.24
N LEU A 5 -2.71 -17.17 -15.46
CA LEU A 5 -3.96 -16.48 -15.15
C LEU A 5 -4.55 -15.80 -16.39
N THR A 6 -3.71 -15.18 -17.23
CA THR A 6 -4.14 -14.58 -18.50
C THR A 6 -4.72 -15.64 -19.45
N GLN A 7 -4.09 -16.80 -19.56
CA GLN A 7 -4.62 -17.92 -20.36
C GLN A 7 -5.96 -18.42 -19.84
N ALA A 8 -6.08 -18.66 -18.52
CA ALA A 8 -7.32 -19.09 -17.89
C ALA A 8 -8.49 -18.10 -18.07
N MET A 9 -8.20 -16.79 -18.20
CA MET A 9 -9.23 -15.78 -18.49
C MET A 9 -9.74 -15.82 -19.94
N GLN A 10 -8.95 -16.35 -20.87
CA GLN A 10 -9.33 -16.49 -22.29
C GLN A 10 -10.15 -17.75 -22.57
N GLU A 11 -10.09 -18.75 -21.69
CA GLU A 11 -10.85 -19.99 -21.83
C GLU A 11 -12.34 -19.77 -21.60
N ASP A 12 -13.17 -20.68 -22.15
CA ASP A 12 -14.62 -20.70 -21.90
C ASP A 12 -14.92 -21.36 -20.55
N VAL A 13 -14.66 -20.61 -19.48
CA VAL A 13 -14.87 -21.02 -18.10
C VAL A 13 -15.99 -20.19 -17.46
N PRO A 14 -16.63 -20.70 -16.39
CA PRO A 14 -17.67 -19.97 -15.67
C PRO A 14 -17.20 -18.58 -15.20
N VAL A 15 -18.11 -17.61 -15.20
CA VAL A 15 -17.78 -16.20 -14.89
C VAL A 15 -17.15 -16.00 -13.51
N ASN A 16 -17.54 -16.81 -12.52
CA ASN A 16 -16.94 -16.78 -11.19
C ASN A 16 -15.48 -17.28 -11.19
N VAL A 17 -15.12 -18.20 -12.07
CA VAL A 17 -13.73 -18.66 -12.26
C VAL A 17 -12.93 -17.55 -12.92
N LYS A 18 -13.46 -16.91 -13.98
CA LYS A 18 -12.83 -15.73 -14.60
C LYS A 18 -12.62 -14.61 -13.58
N ALA A 19 -13.63 -14.34 -12.75
CA ALA A 19 -13.54 -13.35 -11.69
C ALA A 19 -12.40 -13.66 -10.69
N ALA A 20 -12.29 -14.92 -10.26
CA ALA A 20 -11.23 -15.35 -9.35
C ALA A 20 -9.83 -15.23 -9.97
N CYS A 21 -9.67 -15.65 -11.23
CA CYS A 21 -8.41 -15.50 -11.96
C CYS A 21 -8.02 -14.03 -12.14
N LEU A 22 -8.98 -13.19 -12.52
CA LEU A 22 -8.76 -11.76 -12.71
C LEU A 22 -8.42 -11.09 -11.37
N PHE A 23 -9.11 -11.44 -10.30
CA PHE A 23 -8.80 -10.94 -8.96
C PHE A 23 -7.36 -11.30 -8.54
N ALA A 24 -6.94 -12.56 -8.70
CA ALA A 24 -5.58 -13.01 -8.42
C ALA A 24 -4.54 -12.28 -9.30
N PHE A 25 -4.87 -12.06 -10.58
CA PHE A 25 -4.04 -11.28 -11.49
C PHE A 25 -3.83 -9.85 -10.99
N TYR A 26 -4.91 -9.17 -10.61
CA TYR A 26 -4.85 -7.80 -10.09
C TYR A 26 -4.11 -7.72 -8.75
N VAL A 27 -4.29 -8.69 -7.84
CA VAL A 27 -3.49 -8.78 -6.61
C VAL A 27 -2.00 -8.74 -6.93
N ILE A 28 -1.55 -9.65 -7.79
CA ILE A 28 -0.13 -9.75 -8.15
C ILE A 28 0.35 -8.48 -8.87
N SER A 29 -0.41 -8.00 -9.86
CA SER A 29 -0.03 -6.83 -10.65
C SER A 29 0.08 -5.56 -9.83
N ILE A 30 -0.90 -5.28 -8.97
CA ILE A 30 -0.93 -4.07 -8.16
C ILE A 30 0.16 -4.09 -7.09
N PHE A 31 0.35 -5.21 -6.37
CA PHE A 31 1.39 -5.29 -5.35
C PHE A 31 2.81 -5.31 -5.92
N LEU A 32 2.99 -5.80 -7.15
CA LEU A 32 4.28 -5.72 -7.85
C LEU A 32 4.45 -4.43 -8.65
N HIS A 33 3.47 -3.52 -8.63
CA HIS A 33 3.45 -2.31 -9.46
C HIS A 33 3.68 -2.61 -10.96
N ILE A 34 3.18 -3.75 -11.42
CA ILE A 34 3.18 -4.13 -12.82
C ILE A 34 1.78 -3.79 -13.36
N PRO A 35 1.63 -2.74 -14.15
CA PRO A 35 0.31 -2.35 -14.65
C PRO A 35 -0.29 -3.48 -15.50
N PRO A 36 -1.61 -3.71 -15.41
CA PRO A 36 -2.29 -4.64 -16.30
C PRO A 36 -2.03 -4.28 -17.77
N GLU A 37 -1.79 -5.30 -18.60
CA GLU A 37 -1.57 -5.11 -20.04
C GLU A 37 -2.84 -4.57 -20.71
N GLU A 38 -2.63 -3.89 -21.84
CA GLU A 38 -3.73 -3.43 -22.70
C GLU A 38 -4.60 -4.62 -23.11
N GLY A 39 -5.92 -4.49 -22.97
CA GLY A 39 -6.87 -5.58 -23.21
C GLY A 39 -7.20 -6.45 -21.98
N THR A 40 -6.52 -6.27 -20.86
CA THR A 40 -6.94 -6.93 -19.60
C THR A 40 -8.33 -6.45 -19.20
N PRO A 41 -9.29 -7.37 -18.92
CA PRO A 41 -10.62 -6.97 -18.49
C PRO A 41 -10.59 -6.15 -17.20
N PRO A 42 -11.37 -5.07 -17.07
CA PRO A 42 -11.38 -4.24 -15.87
C PRO A 42 -12.01 -4.99 -14.69
N LEU A 43 -11.29 -5.05 -13.57
CA LEU A 43 -11.69 -5.81 -12.38
C LEU A 43 -13.08 -5.43 -11.86
N GLN A 44 -13.46 -4.14 -11.96
CA GLN A 44 -14.76 -3.66 -11.48
C GLN A 44 -15.97 -4.40 -12.09
N GLN A 45 -15.86 -4.88 -13.32
CA GLN A 45 -16.94 -5.64 -13.97
C GLN A 45 -17.14 -7.04 -13.36
N TYR A 46 -16.12 -7.56 -12.70
CA TYR A 46 -16.09 -8.92 -12.13
C TYR A 46 -16.28 -8.95 -10.63
N ILE A 47 -16.22 -7.81 -9.93
CA ILE A 47 -16.46 -7.74 -8.48
C ILE A 47 -17.77 -8.42 -8.04
N PRO A 48 -18.92 -8.26 -8.76
CA PRO A 48 -20.16 -8.91 -8.35
C PRO A 48 -20.09 -10.46 -8.34
N TYR A 49 -19.18 -11.04 -9.09
CA TYR A 49 -19.00 -12.50 -9.20
C TYR A 49 -17.98 -13.06 -8.21
N LEU A 50 -17.29 -12.21 -7.47
CA LEU A 50 -16.39 -12.62 -6.40
C LEU A 50 -17.17 -13.02 -5.14
N PRO A 51 -16.63 -13.93 -4.31
CA PRO A 51 -17.11 -14.16 -2.96
C PRO A 51 -17.21 -12.85 -2.17
N ILE A 52 -18.23 -12.72 -1.34
CA ILE A 52 -18.53 -11.45 -0.65
C ILE A 52 -17.34 -10.91 0.16
N GLY A 53 -16.58 -11.80 0.83
CA GLY A 53 -15.38 -11.41 1.59
C GLY A 53 -14.22 -10.86 0.73
N GLN A 54 -14.22 -11.13 -0.59
CA GLN A 54 -13.18 -10.64 -1.50
C GLN A 54 -13.57 -9.33 -2.19
N ARG A 55 -14.85 -8.97 -2.22
CA ARG A 55 -15.34 -7.80 -2.96
C ARG A 55 -14.74 -6.50 -2.44
N LEU A 56 -14.73 -6.35 -1.13
CA LEU A 56 -14.16 -5.15 -0.48
C LEU A 56 -12.64 -5.05 -0.70
N PHE A 57 -11.93 -6.18 -0.67
CA PHE A 57 -10.52 -6.21 -0.99
C PHE A 57 -10.26 -5.88 -2.49
N ALA A 58 -11.13 -6.35 -3.39
CA ALA A 58 -11.06 -5.96 -4.81
C ALA A 58 -11.23 -4.45 -5.01
N VAL A 59 -12.06 -3.79 -4.19
CA VAL A 59 -12.18 -2.32 -4.20
C VAL A 59 -10.88 -1.64 -3.76
N SER A 60 -10.16 -2.19 -2.78
CA SER A 60 -8.84 -1.66 -2.40
C SER A 60 -7.81 -1.75 -3.54
N LEU A 61 -7.84 -2.84 -4.32
CA LEU A 61 -6.98 -2.98 -5.50
C LEU A 61 -7.32 -1.94 -6.58
N LEU A 62 -8.62 -1.69 -6.83
CA LEU A 62 -9.04 -0.65 -7.78
C LEU A 62 -8.62 0.74 -7.32
N ALA A 63 -8.79 1.05 -6.05
CA ALA A 63 -8.35 2.33 -5.50
C ALA A 63 -6.83 2.50 -5.62
N HIS A 64 -6.07 1.44 -5.36
CA HIS A 64 -4.61 1.44 -5.51
C HIS A 64 -4.20 1.60 -6.99
N GLU A 65 -4.88 0.94 -7.93
CA GLU A 65 -4.64 1.15 -9.37
C GLU A 65 -4.85 2.62 -9.77
N ILE A 66 -5.93 3.25 -9.29
CA ILE A 66 -6.21 4.66 -9.53
C ILE A 66 -5.12 5.54 -8.89
N TYR A 67 -4.67 5.19 -7.69
CA TYR A 67 -3.55 5.86 -7.02
C TYR A 67 -2.26 5.80 -7.88
N LEU A 68 -1.92 4.64 -8.45
CA LEU A 68 -0.74 4.48 -9.31
C LEU A 68 -0.82 5.34 -10.57
N ARG A 69 -2.03 5.67 -11.03
CA ARG A 69 -2.29 6.64 -12.11
C ARG A 69 -2.22 8.10 -11.66
N GLN A 70 -1.86 8.36 -10.39
CA GLN A 70 -1.76 9.67 -9.75
C GLN A 70 -3.09 10.43 -9.62
N ASP A 71 -4.23 9.77 -9.80
CA ASP A 71 -5.56 10.36 -9.55
C ASP A 71 -5.95 10.15 -8.08
N TYR A 72 -5.23 10.83 -7.20
CA TYR A 72 -5.34 10.65 -5.74
C TYR A 72 -6.71 11.01 -5.20
N ALA A 73 -7.34 12.05 -5.74
CA ALA A 73 -8.66 12.50 -5.30
C ALA A 73 -9.74 11.45 -5.63
N LYS A 74 -9.69 10.86 -6.83
CA LYS A 74 -10.60 9.80 -7.25
C LYS A 74 -10.36 8.51 -6.44
N ALA A 75 -9.10 8.11 -6.23
CA ALA A 75 -8.76 6.96 -5.42
C ALA A 75 -9.31 7.10 -3.99
N LYS A 76 -9.09 8.28 -3.36
CA LYS A 76 -9.64 8.61 -2.04
C LYS A 76 -11.17 8.50 -2.02
N GLY A 77 -11.86 9.04 -3.03
CA GLY A 77 -13.33 8.95 -3.14
C GLY A 77 -13.84 7.50 -3.23
N VAL A 78 -13.15 6.63 -3.97
CA VAL A 78 -13.46 5.19 -4.04
C VAL A 78 -13.34 4.53 -2.67
N VAL A 79 -12.26 4.81 -1.94
CA VAL A 79 -12.04 4.27 -0.58
C VAL A 79 -13.12 4.77 0.39
N GLN A 80 -13.44 6.06 0.37
CA GLN A 80 -14.48 6.63 1.23
C GLN A 80 -15.85 6.00 0.96
N GLY A 81 -16.19 5.79 -0.32
CA GLY A 81 -17.40 5.05 -0.69
C GLY A 81 -17.41 3.62 -0.16
N ALA A 82 -16.26 2.93 -0.22
CA ALA A 82 -16.13 1.57 0.32
C ALA A 82 -16.32 1.55 1.85
N PHE A 83 -15.76 2.51 2.58
CA PHE A 83 -15.95 2.61 4.03
C PHE A 83 -17.40 2.87 4.43
N LEU A 84 -18.14 3.70 3.68
CA LEU A 84 -19.55 3.94 3.92
C LEU A 84 -20.42 2.68 3.73
N MET A 85 -19.98 1.78 2.85
CA MET A 85 -20.71 0.52 2.54
C MET A 85 -20.25 -0.66 3.40
N ALA A 86 -19.14 -0.53 4.11
CA ALA A 86 -18.56 -1.60 4.90
C ALA A 86 -19.10 -1.58 6.33
N ASP A 87 -19.59 -2.74 6.81
CA ASP A 87 -20.11 -2.91 8.18
C ASP A 87 -19.01 -3.25 9.20
N GLY A 88 -17.74 -2.99 8.89
CA GLY A 88 -16.62 -3.34 9.76
C GLY A 88 -16.33 -4.84 9.88
N VAL A 89 -17.02 -5.67 9.11
CA VAL A 89 -16.94 -7.15 9.19
C VAL A 89 -15.66 -7.72 8.54
N TYR A 90 -14.95 -6.93 7.74
CA TYR A 90 -13.80 -7.39 6.96
C TYR A 90 -12.53 -6.62 7.33
N PRO A 91 -11.92 -6.87 8.50
CA PRO A 91 -10.82 -6.07 9.02
C PRO A 91 -9.61 -6.01 8.07
N ILE A 92 -9.24 -7.12 7.43
CA ILE A 92 -8.12 -7.14 6.47
C ILE A 92 -8.36 -6.13 5.34
N SER A 93 -9.53 -6.18 4.71
CA SER A 93 -9.88 -5.25 3.62
C SER A 93 -9.91 -3.79 4.10
N MET A 94 -10.41 -3.55 5.32
CA MET A 94 -10.49 -2.23 5.92
C MET A 94 -9.09 -1.66 6.19
N ILE A 95 -8.14 -2.49 6.63
CA ILE A 95 -6.74 -2.09 6.84
C ILE A 95 -6.09 -1.68 5.50
N TYR A 96 -6.24 -2.51 4.46
CA TYR A 96 -5.72 -2.17 3.13
C TYR A 96 -6.35 -0.90 2.55
N LEU A 97 -7.67 -0.74 2.66
CA LEU A 97 -8.36 0.49 2.26
C LEU A 97 -7.82 1.71 3.03
N GLY A 98 -7.63 1.57 4.35
CA GLY A 98 -7.05 2.63 5.19
C GLY A 98 -5.65 3.02 4.72
N CYS A 99 -4.79 2.05 4.41
CA CYS A 99 -3.47 2.33 3.86
C CYS A 99 -3.55 3.10 2.53
N VAL A 100 -4.40 2.67 1.59
CA VAL A 100 -4.58 3.37 0.30
C VAL A 100 -5.16 4.78 0.50
N GLN A 101 -6.10 4.97 1.44
CA GLN A 101 -6.61 6.29 1.77
C GLN A 101 -5.51 7.20 2.30
N ALA A 102 -4.70 6.72 3.24
CA ALA A 102 -3.59 7.49 3.79
C ALA A 102 -2.56 7.86 2.71
N MET A 103 -2.23 6.93 1.80
CA MET A 103 -1.36 7.22 0.66
C MET A 103 -1.91 8.35 -0.23
N CYS A 104 -3.24 8.37 -0.47
CA CYS A 104 -3.89 9.45 -1.21
C CYS A 104 -3.82 10.77 -0.44
N GLN A 105 -4.14 10.76 0.85
CA GLN A 105 -4.14 11.94 1.74
C GLN A 105 -2.75 12.58 1.79
N ILE A 106 -1.68 11.78 1.92
CA ILE A 106 -0.29 12.27 1.90
C ILE A 106 0.00 13.03 0.60
N ASN A 107 -0.36 12.45 -0.56
CA ASN A 107 -0.12 13.10 -1.85
C ASN A 107 -1.01 14.32 -2.10
N LEU A 108 -2.17 14.41 -1.40
CA LEU A 108 -3.04 15.60 -1.38
C LEU A 108 -2.61 16.62 -0.32
N LYS A 109 -1.51 16.36 0.44
CA LYS A 109 -1.01 17.20 1.54
C LYS A 109 -1.97 17.29 2.74
N GLU A 110 -2.79 16.30 2.93
CA GLU A 110 -3.72 16.13 4.07
C GLU A 110 -3.03 15.27 5.14
N GLN A 111 -1.99 15.79 5.78
CA GLN A 111 -1.11 15.00 6.65
C GLN A 111 -1.77 14.56 7.97
N GLU A 112 -2.55 15.43 8.59
CA GLU A 112 -3.23 15.12 9.85
C GLU A 112 -4.25 14.00 9.66
N GLU A 113 -5.01 14.05 8.57
CA GLU A 113 -5.96 13.01 8.19
C GLU A 113 -5.24 11.69 7.89
N ALA A 114 -4.10 11.73 7.20
CA ALA A 114 -3.31 10.54 6.92
C ALA A 114 -2.82 9.87 8.22
N ILE A 115 -2.34 10.63 9.19
CA ILE A 115 -1.94 10.14 10.52
C ILE A 115 -3.12 9.48 11.24
N GLN A 116 -4.29 10.11 11.22
CA GLN A 116 -5.51 9.55 11.84
C GLN A 116 -5.93 8.26 11.14
N THR A 117 -5.92 8.24 9.82
CA THR A 117 -6.28 7.07 9.02
C THR A 117 -5.35 5.88 9.28
N VAL A 118 -4.03 6.11 9.28
CA VAL A 118 -3.05 5.05 9.58
C VAL A 118 -3.18 4.59 11.04
N SER A 119 -3.38 5.51 11.97
CA SER A 119 -3.58 5.16 13.38
C SER A 119 -4.80 4.26 13.56
N GLN A 120 -5.91 4.54 12.87
CA GLN A 120 -7.10 3.70 12.91
C GLN A 120 -6.86 2.32 12.28
N ALA A 121 -6.21 2.27 11.12
CA ALA A 121 -5.86 1.01 10.47
C ALA A 121 -4.93 0.15 11.36
N TRP A 122 -3.99 0.79 12.06
CA TRP A 122 -3.11 0.13 13.00
C TRP A 122 -3.87 -0.46 14.20
N GLU A 123 -4.83 0.27 14.76
CA GLU A 123 -5.66 -0.26 15.86
C GLU A 123 -6.45 -1.51 15.46
N TRP A 124 -6.89 -1.62 14.20
CA TRP A 124 -7.52 -2.85 13.68
C TRP A 124 -6.53 -3.99 13.47
N ALA A 125 -5.32 -3.68 13.05
CA ALA A 125 -4.28 -4.69 12.75
C ALA A 125 -3.57 -5.21 14.01
N ARG A 126 -3.40 -4.37 15.03
CA ARG A 126 -2.59 -4.61 16.22
C ARG A 126 -2.95 -5.87 17.00
N PRO A 127 -4.25 -6.21 17.25
CA PRO A 127 -4.62 -7.39 18.01
C PRO A 127 -4.06 -8.70 17.43
N ASP A 128 -4.08 -8.82 16.10
CA ASP A 128 -3.62 -9.99 15.36
C ASP A 128 -2.16 -9.87 14.91
N LYS A 129 -1.51 -8.75 15.22
CA LYS A 129 -0.15 -8.42 14.77
C LYS A 129 -0.04 -8.45 13.24
N PHE A 130 -1.09 -8.07 12.55
CA PHE A 130 -1.18 -8.07 11.09
C PHE A 130 -0.43 -6.86 10.52
N MET A 131 0.88 -7.03 10.27
CA MET A 131 1.77 -5.94 9.85
C MET A 131 1.98 -5.86 8.34
N GLU A 132 1.59 -6.86 7.58
CA GLU A 132 1.86 -6.98 6.15
C GLU A 132 1.46 -5.74 5.34
N PRO A 133 0.26 -5.14 5.48
CA PRO A 133 -0.11 -3.95 4.71
C PRO A 133 0.81 -2.76 4.95
N PHE A 134 1.27 -2.59 6.19
CA PHE A 134 2.18 -1.49 6.57
C PHE A 134 3.61 -1.74 6.07
N ILE A 135 4.02 -3.00 5.99
CA ILE A 135 5.31 -3.42 5.40
C ILE A 135 5.31 -3.15 3.90
N GLU A 136 4.28 -3.63 3.20
CA GLU A 136 4.13 -3.52 1.75
C GLU A 136 4.02 -2.06 1.29
N TYR A 137 3.32 -1.22 2.05
CA TYR A 137 3.07 0.18 1.72
C TYR A 137 4.00 1.17 2.42
N HIS A 138 4.99 0.71 3.17
CA HIS A 138 5.89 1.58 3.95
C HIS A 138 6.42 2.77 3.13
N GLY A 139 7.00 2.50 1.97
CA GLY A 139 7.53 3.55 1.09
C GLY A 139 6.47 4.51 0.56
N LEU A 140 5.23 4.06 0.40
CA LEU A 140 4.12 4.88 -0.09
C LEU A 140 3.44 5.67 1.04
N LEU A 141 3.58 5.21 2.29
CA LEU A 141 3.09 5.90 3.50
C LEU A 141 4.06 6.99 4.02
N GLN A 142 5.23 7.13 3.42
CA GLN A 142 6.11 8.31 3.50
C GLN A 142 6.35 8.86 4.92
N GLY A 143 6.71 7.99 5.87
CA GLY A 143 7.06 8.39 7.23
C GLY A 143 5.88 8.51 8.19
N VAL A 144 4.63 8.33 7.77
CA VAL A 144 3.47 8.34 8.66
C VAL A 144 3.55 7.22 9.70
N LEU A 145 4.08 6.04 9.33
CA LEU A 145 4.27 4.94 10.28
C LEU A 145 5.26 5.29 11.40
N GLU A 146 6.31 6.02 11.06
CA GLU A 146 7.27 6.54 12.04
C GLU A 146 6.60 7.46 13.07
N VAL A 147 5.71 8.32 12.60
CA VAL A 147 4.95 9.23 13.46
C VAL A 147 3.95 8.47 14.34
N CYS A 148 3.22 7.52 13.77
CA CYS A 148 2.15 6.80 14.46
C CYS A 148 2.66 5.77 15.46
N ILE A 149 3.71 5.00 15.12
CA ILE A 149 4.04 3.74 15.80
C ILE A 149 5.34 3.84 16.58
N ARG A 150 6.39 4.45 16.00
CA ARG A 150 7.75 4.39 16.56
C ARG A 150 7.87 4.77 18.02
N LYS A 151 7.18 5.85 18.46
CA LYS A 151 7.23 6.33 19.86
C LYS A 151 6.29 5.58 20.77
N LYS A 152 5.15 5.14 20.26
CA LYS A 152 4.10 4.51 21.05
C LYS A 152 4.39 3.02 21.29
N GLU A 153 4.88 2.34 20.27
CA GLU A 153 5.10 0.88 20.27
C GLU A 153 6.46 0.52 19.66
N PRO A 154 7.58 0.86 20.32
CA PRO A 154 8.93 0.71 19.75
C PRO A 154 9.28 -0.74 19.37
N GLU A 155 8.81 -1.74 20.14
CA GLU A 155 9.05 -3.16 19.85
C GLU A 155 8.30 -3.62 18.60
N MET A 156 7.07 -3.16 18.41
CA MET A 156 6.28 -3.47 17.21
C MET A 156 6.87 -2.76 15.99
N TYR A 157 7.27 -1.50 16.15
CA TYR A 157 7.94 -0.75 15.10
C TYR A 157 9.24 -1.43 14.65
N LYS A 158 10.05 -1.97 15.58
CA LYS A 158 11.26 -2.73 15.22
C LYS A 158 10.95 -3.94 14.34
N LYS A 159 9.92 -4.72 14.69
CA LYS A 159 9.48 -5.86 13.87
C LYS A 159 8.98 -5.44 12.50
N LEU A 160 8.23 -4.33 12.44
CA LEU A 160 7.78 -3.75 11.17
C LEU A 160 8.97 -3.37 10.29
N VAL A 161 9.98 -2.72 10.86
CA VAL A 161 11.23 -2.35 10.16
C VAL A 161 11.94 -3.58 9.59
N ASP A 162 12.10 -4.64 10.39
CA ASP A 162 12.72 -5.88 9.93
C ASP A 162 11.94 -6.48 8.75
N GLY A 163 10.61 -6.43 8.80
CA GLY A 163 9.72 -6.84 7.71
C GLY A 163 9.89 -5.98 6.45
N VAL A 164 9.96 -4.66 6.60
CA VAL A 164 10.18 -3.71 5.49
C VAL A 164 11.51 -3.99 4.79
N LEU A 165 12.58 -4.23 5.53
CA LEU A 165 13.89 -4.57 4.95
C LEU A 165 13.83 -5.90 4.17
N ALA A 166 13.17 -6.91 4.72
CA ALA A 166 13.00 -8.21 4.06
C ALA A 166 12.16 -8.08 2.77
N PHE A 167 11.03 -7.38 2.83
CA PHE A 167 10.16 -7.10 1.69
C PHE A 167 10.90 -6.34 0.59
N SER A 168 11.61 -5.28 0.96
CA SER A 168 12.36 -4.44 0.01
C SER A 168 13.43 -5.22 -0.74
N ARG A 169 14.15 -6.14 -0.07
CA ARG A 169 15.12 -7.03 -0.73
C ARG A 169 14.44 -7.95 -1.76
N GLY A 170 13.28 -8.50 -1.42
CA GLY A 170 12.48 -9.32 -2.33
C GLY A 170 12.02 -8.53 -3.55
N TRP A 171 11.47 -7.33 -3.31
CA TRP A 171 10.98 -6.42 -4.34
C TRP A 171 12.07 -5.99 -5.32
N MET A 172 13.26 -5.67 -4.82
CA MET A 172 14.43 -5.31 -5.62
C MET A 172 14.89 -6.44 -6.54
N LYS A 173 14.82 -7.70 -6.10
CA LYS A 173 15.17 -8.85 -6.95
C LYS A 173 14.24 -8.98 -8.17
N ILE A 174 13.00 -8.57 -8.05
CA ILE A 174 12.00 -8.61 -9.12
C ILE A 174 12.21 -7.43 -10.09
N HIS A 175 12.35 -6.23 -9.57
CA HIS A 175 12.37 -4.99 -10.37
C HIS A 175 13.76 -4.59 -10.88
N ASN A 176 14.82 -4.95 -10.14
CA ASN A 176 16.20 -4.60 -10.49
C ASN A 176 17.15 -5.81 -10.32
N PRO A 177 16.96 -6.91 -11.07
CA PRO A 177 17.72 -8.15 -10.88
C PRO A 177 19.23 -7.99 -11.12
N LYS A 178 19.66 -6.92 -11.79
CA LYS A 178 21.08 -6.64 -12.06
C LYS A 178 21.78 -5.85 -10.96
N MET A 179 21.04 -5.25 -10.01
CA MET A 179 21.64 -4.54 -8.90
C MET A 179 22.08 -5.53 -7.81
N GLN A 180 23.37 -5.47 -7.44
CA GLN A 180 23.94 -6.35 -6.40
C GLN A 180 23.61 -5.91 -4.98
N LYS A 181 23.29 -4.62 -4.76
CA LYS A 181 22.92 -4.05 -3.46
C LYS A 181 21.62 -3.29 -3.56
N ALA A 182 20.69 -3.53 -2.66
CA ALA A 182 19.49 -2.74 -2.51
C ALA A 182 19.82 -1.39 -1.84
N VAL A 183 19.12 -0.31 -2.22
CA VAL A 183 19.24 0.99 -1.53
C VAL A 183 18.94 0.84 -0.03
N THR A 184 18.04 -0.05 0.32
CA THR A 184 17.71 -0.40 1.70
C THR A 184 18.82 -1.12 2.48
N ASP A 185 19.84 -1.63 1.80
CA ASP A 185 21.04 -2.15 2.48
C ASP A 185 22.00 -1.02 2.90
N LEU A 186 21.76 0.19 2.41
CA LEU A 186 22.57 1.39 2.66
C LEU A 186 21.86 2.41 3.55
N LEU A 187 20.53 2.35 3.64
CA LEU A 187 19.71 3.30 4.39
C LEU A 187 18.90 2.57 5.45
N SER A 188 18.85 3.14 6.64
CA SER A 188 17.86 2.76 7.63
C SER A 188 16.43 3.11 7.13
N PRO A 189 15.35 2.51 7.66
CA PRO A 189 14.00 2.87 7.28
C PRO A 189 13.66 4.35 7.47
N LEU A 190 14.23 4.99 8.48
CA LEU A 190 14.05 6.41 8.72
C LEU A 190 14.77 7.25 7.64
N GLU A 191 16.01 6.91 7.29
CA GLU A 191 16.74 7.57 6.19
C GLU A 191 16.04 7.33 4.85
N TYR A 192 15.48 6.14 4.64
CA TYR A 192 14.67 5.86 3.46
C TYR A 192 13.41 6.74 3.41
N SER A 193 12.70 6.90 4.54
CA SER A 193 11.53 7.79 4.63
C SER A 193 11.91 9.25 4.35
N ILE A 194 13.04 9.72 4.92
CA ILE A 194 13.57 11.06 4.64
C ILE A 194 13.86 11.22 3.14
N ALA A 195 14.55 10.27 2.53
CA ALA A 195 14.87 10.30 1.10
C ALA A 195 13.62 10.32 0.23
N MET A 196 12.61 9.52 0.58
CA MET A 196 11.32 9.49 -0.16
C MET A 196 10.56 10.81 -0.07
N LEU A 197 10.57 11.48 1.09
CA LEU A 197 9.95 12.80 1.25
C LEU A 197 10.73 13.86 0.47
N ALA A 198 12.07 13.83 0.54
CA ALA A 198 12.94 14.75 -0.22
C ALA A 198 12.74 14.59 -1.74
N CYS A 199 12.59 13.38 -2.26
CA CYS A 199 12.29 13.12 -3.69
C CYS A 199 10.93 13.68 -4.14
N ARG A 200 10.09 14.12 -3.21
CA ARG A 200 8.78 14.76 -3.46
C ARG A 200 8.78 16.25 -3.14
N ASP A 201 9.95 16.86 -3.21
CA ASP A 201 10.17 18.29 -3.01
C ASP A 201 9.81 18.82 -1.60
N TRP A 202 9.80 17.94 -0.59
CA TRP A 202 9.66 18.36 0.79
C TRP A 202 10.95 19.02 1.26
N THR A 203 10.84 20.16 1.92
CA THR A 203 11.97 20.83 2.55
C THR A 203 12.45 20.06 3.79
N ASN A 204 13.72 20.21 4.16
CA ASN A 204 14.25 19.60 5.39
C ASN A 204 13.49 20.04 6.65
N GLN A 205 12.86 21.22 6.63
CA GLN A 205 12.06 21.71 7.73
C GLN A 205 10.73 20.93 7.80
N GLU A 206 10.02 20.80 6.68
CA GLU A 206 8.76 20.02 6.59
C GLU A 206 9.00 18.56 6.97
N ILE A 207 10.09 17.95 6.49
CA ILE A 207 10.50 16.59 6.84
C ILE A 207 10.76 16.48 8.35
N GLY A 208 11.49 17.43 8.91
CA GLY A 208 11.80 17.46 10.33
C GLY A 208 10.54 17.59 11.19
N GLU A 209 9.65 18.49 10.85
CA GLU A 209 8.36 18.67 11.52
C GLU A 209 7.50 17.40 11.44
N HIS A 210 7.36 16.83 10.24
CA HIS A 210 6.59 15.61 10.00
C HIS A 210 7.12 14.40 10.79
N LEU A 211 8.42 14.16 10.76
CA LEU A 211 9.05 13.00 11.43
C LEU A 211 9.39 13.26 12.90
N GLY A 212 9.17 14.46 13.41
CA GLY A 212 9.56 14.86 14.76
C GLY A 212 11.07 14.87 14.97
N LEU A 213 11.82 15.32 13.95
CA LEU A 213 13.28 15.41 13.91
C LEU A 213 13.72 16.87 13.87
N SER A 214 14.94 17.16 14.35
CA SER A 214 15.56 18.44 14.06
C SER A 214 15.99 18.52 12.59
N VAL A 215 15.98 19.72 12.02
CA VAL A 215 16.49 19.97 10.64
C VAL A 215 17.94 19.48 10.48
N LYS A 216 18.75 19.55 11.54
CA LYS A 216 20.12 19.03 11.54
C LYS A 216 20.14 17.51 11.36
N ASN A 217 19.24 16.79 12.02
CA ASN A 217 19.16 15.33 11.91
C ASN A 217 18.61 14.85 10.55
N VAL A 218 17.83 15.69 9.87
CA VAL A 218 17.36 15.40 8.50
C VAL A 218 18.49 15.55 7.48
N LYS A 219 19.45 16.44 7.73
CA LYS A 219 20.59 16.73 6.82
C LYS A 219 21.76 15.74 6.95
N ASN A 220 21.87 15.04 8.06
CA ASN A 220 22.95 14.09 8.34
C ASN A 220 22.61 12.69 7.86
#